data_db4e65d4a8e7543e6d4c4418c8db62e2
#
_entry.id   db4e65d4a8e7543e6d4c4418c8db62e2
#
_cell.length_a   1.000
_cell.length_b   1.000
_cell.length_c   1.000
_cell.angle_alpha   90.00
_cell.angle_beta   90.00
_cell.angle_gamma   90.00
#
_symmetry.space_group_name_H-M   'P 1'
#
loop_
_entity.id
_entity.type
_entity.pdbx_description
1 polymer ?
#
loop_
_entity_poly.entity_id
_entity_poly.type
_entity_poly.pdbx_seq_one_letter_code
_entity_poly.pdbx_strand_id
1 'polypeptide(L)'
;MENLFLKYSIPELVKSLEKRDLLFIDIANTLIKTISDVEKNTHAWVCSDTDKIKNSFLQAENEFNRNGVSQPLRGIPFGVKDIFNTKEYPTQMGSPTWEGFTPGNNARVIDSLVFNGGIVAGKTVTAEFAVHALNETLNPHDVTRTPGTSSSGSAAAVAR
;
A
#
# COMPACT_ATOMS: atom_id res chain seq x y z
N MET A 1 -18.14 8.94 -1.69
CA MET A 1 -16.85 9.61 -2.04
C MET A 1 -16.36 8.95 -3.29
N GLU A 2 -15.99 9.71 -4.33
CA GLU A 2 -15.45 9.19 -5.58
C GLU A 2 -14.08 8.54 -5.32
N ASN A 3 -13.79 7.42 -5.99
CA ASN A 3 -12.49 6.77 -5.83
C ASN A 3 -11.43 7.52 -6.68
N LEU A 4 -10.56 8.26 -6.02
CA LEU A 4 -9.52 9.07 -6.67
C LEU A 4 -8.55 8.23 -7.49
N PHE A 5 -8.29 6.97 -7.10
CA PHE A 5 -7.37 6.08 -7.80
C PHE A 5 -7.91 5.57 -9.14
N LEU A 6 -9.23 5.66 -9.36
CA LEU A 6 -9.85 5.37 -10.66
C LEU A 6 -9.96 6.61 -11.55
N LYS A 7 -9.90 7.79 -10.96
CA LYS A 7 -10.07 9.06 -11.66
C LYS A 7 -8.77 9.66 -12.17
N TYR A 8 -7.69 9.52 -11.42
CA TYR A 8 -6.41 10.16 -11.67
C TYR A 8 -5.31 9.13 -11.91
N SER A 9 -4.44 9.38 -12.86
CA SER A 9 -3.14 8.71 -12.95
C SER A 9 -2.19 9.18 -11.83
N ILE A 10 -1.13 8.44 -11.56
CA ILE A 10 -0.12 8.81 -10.56
C ILE A 10 0.44 10.23 -10.81
N PRO A 11 0.87 10.61 -12.03
CA PRO A 11 1.34 11.96 -12.29
C PRO A 11 0.29 13.06 -12.04
N GLU A 12 -0.98 12.77 -12.34
CA GLU A 12 -2.07 13.71 -12.09
C GLU A 12 -2.35 13.89 -10.60
N LEU A 13 -2.30 12.80 -9.81
CA LEU A 13 -2.42 12.88 -8.34
C LEU A 13 -1.31 13.74 -7.74
N VAL A 14 -0.04 13.47 -8.11
CA VAL A 14 1.10 14.25 -7.64
C VAL A 14 0.94 15.72 -7.98
N LYS A 15 0.60 16.02 -9.24
CA LYS A 15 0.38 17.41 -9.70
C LYS A 15 -0.77 18.09 -8.98
N SER A 16 -1.85 17.37 -8.68
CA SER A 16 -3.00 17.92 -7.95
C SER A 16 -2.67 18.22 -6.49
N LEU A 17 -1.84 17.39 -5.84
CA LEU A 17 -1.30 17.68 -4.52
C LEU A 17 -0.39 18.90 -4.51
N GLU A 18 0.52 19.01 -5.50
CA GLU A 18 1.43 20.16 -5.63
C GLU A 18 0.69 21.47 -5.85
N LYS A 19 -0.42 21.45 -6.60
CA LYS A 19 -1.29 22.59 -6.84
C LYS A 19 -2.27 22.88 -5.72
N ARG A 20 -2.40 21.98 -4.74
CA ARG A 20 -3.42 22.00 -3.68
C ARG A 20 -4.86 21.89 -4.18
N ASP A 21 -5.06 21.31 -5.36
CA ASP A 21 -6.38 20.94 -5.89
C ASP A 21 -6.95 19.71 -5.14
N LEU A 22 -6.04 18.87 -4.59
CA LEU A 22 -6.33 17.77 -3.66
C LEU A 22 -5.50 17.94 -2.38
N LEU A 23 -6.06 17.50 -1.27
CA LEU A 23 -5.35 17.45 0.01
C LEU A 23 -4.80 16.04 0.25
N PHE A 24 -3.71 15.94 0.99
CA PHE A 24 -3.13 14.65 1.40
C PHE A 24 -4.14 13.78 2.16
N ILE A 25 -4.97 14.40 2.98
CA ILE A 25 -6.02 13.72 3.74
C ILE A 25 -7.11 13.11 2.84
N ASP A 26 -7.39 13.70 1.67
CA ASP A 26 -8.38 13.15 0.72
C ASP A 26 -7.90 11.82 0.14
N ILE A 27 -6.59 11.74 -0.19
CA ILE A 27 -5.98 10.50 -0.66
C ILE A 27 -5.95 9.46 0.47
N ALA A 28 -5.57 9.85 1.69
CA ALA A 28 -5.58 8.96 2.85
C ALA A 28 -6.97 8.36 3.11
N ASN A 29 -8.01 9.18 3.11
CA ASN A 29 -9.38 8.73 3.34
C ASN A 29 -9.89 7.83 2.20
N THR A 30 -9.56 8.17 0.95
CA THR A 30 -9.89 7.32 -0.21
C THR A 30 -9.21 5.95 -0.09
N LEU A 31 -7.92 5.92 0.26
CA LEU A 31 -7.17 4.69 0.46
C LEU A 31 -7.78 3.81 1.56
N ILE A 32 -8.01 4.38 2.74
CA ILE A 32 -8.56 3.65 3.89
C ILE A 32 -9.93 3.06 3.55
N LYS A 33 -10.78 3.86 2.90
CA LYS A 33 -12.08 3.38 2.44
C LYS A 33 -11.95 2.27 1.41
N THR A 34 -11.09 2.44 0.42
CA THR A 34 -10.87 1.43 -0.64
C THR A 34 -10.37 0.12 -0.04
N ILE A 35 -9.38 0.16 0.85
CA ILE A 35 -8.90 -1.03 1.55
C ILE A 35 -10.05 -1.71 2.31
N SER A 36 -10.79 -0.94 3.12
CA SER A 36 -11.90 -1.48 3.92
C SER A 36 -13.01 -2.12 3.09
N ASP A 37 -13.34 -1.53 1.94
CA ASP A 37 -14.41 -2.03 1.06
C ASP A 37 -13.98 -3.29 0.31
N VAL A 38 -12.72 -3.36 -0.10
CA VAL A 38 -12.19 -4.43 -0.95
C VAL A 38 -11.77 -5.65 -0.13
N GLU A 39 -11.18 -5.43 1.04
CA GLU A 39 -10.59 -6.48 1.87
C GLU A 39 -11.60 -7.55 2.29
N LYS A 40 -12.83 -7.16 2.53
CA LYS A 40 -13.93 -8.09 2.88
C LYS A 40 -14.14 -9.21 1.87
N ASN A 41 -13.78 -8.98 0.62
CA ASN A 41 -14.03 -9.91 -0.49
C ASN A 41 -12.75 -10.42 -1.15
N THR A 42 -11.58 -9.89 -0.82
CA THR A 42 -10.35 -10.22 -1.54
C THR A 42 -9.26 -10.81 -0.68
N HIS A 43 -9.22 -10.49 0.62
CA HIS A 43 -8.14 -10.91 1.52
C HIS A 43 -6.75 -10.60 0.92
N ALA A 44 -6.59 -9.37 0.43
CA ALA A 44 -5.39 -8.93 -0.28
C ALA A 44 -4.29 -8.43 0.66
N TRP A 45 -4.66 -8.01 1.88
CA TRP A 45 -3.75 -7.38 2.84
C TRP A 45 -3.48 -8.28 4.04
N VAL A 46 -2.21 -8.48 4.37
CA VAL A 46 -1.79 -9.11 5.63
C VAL A 46 -2.08 -8.17 6.80
N CYS A 47 -1.73 -6.91 6.62
CA CYS A 47 -2.04 -5.85 7.58
C CYS A 47 -2.03 -4.48 6.89
N SER A 48 -2.89 -3.61 7.37
CA SER A 48 -2.88 -2.16 7.15
C SER A 48 -3.36 -1.50 8.44
N ASP A 49 -2.91 -0.28 8.69
CA ASP A 49 -3.22 0.45 9.92
C ASP A 49 -3.68 1.86 9.57
N THR A 50 -4.93 2.15 9.88
CA THR A 50 -5.58 3.44 9.56
C THR A 50 -4.84 4.62 10.18
N ASP A 51 -4.37 4.50 11.42
CA ASP A 51 -3.70 5.61 12.11
C ASP A 51 -2.29 5.82 11.57
N LYS A 52 -1.56 4.75 11.27
CA LYS A 52 -0.26 4.85 10.59
C LYS A 52 -0.41 5.48 9.20
N ILE A 53 -1.40 5.07 8.42
CA ILE A 53 -1.69 5.68 7.12
C ILE A 53 -1.92 7.18 7.27
N LYS A 54 -2.85 7.60 8.13
CA LYS A 54 -3.16 9.02 8.34
C LYS A 54 -1.95 9.81 8.81
N ASN A 55 -1.18 9.27 9.76
CA ASN A 55 0.03 9.93 10.26
C ASN A 55 1.10 10.09 9.18
N SER A 56 1.29 9.09 8.31
CA SER A 56 2.24 9.16 7.20
C SER A 56 1.84 10.23 6.18
N PHE A 57 0.56 10.35 5.85
CA PHE A 57 0.06 11.41 4.99
C PHE A 57 0.21 12.80 5.61
N LEU A 58 -0.06 12.95 6.90
CA LEU A 58 0.14 14.20 7.63
C LEU A 58 1.63 14.61 7.67
N GLN A 59 2.53 13.66 7.87
CA GLN A 59 3.97 13.92 7.80
C GLN A 59 4.40 14.37 6.41
N ALA A 60 3.93 13.69 5.35
CA ALA A 60 4.23 14.05 3.97
C ALA A 60 3.72 15.47 3.62
N GLU A 61 2.52 15.84 4.09
CA GLU A 61 1.96 17.19 3.95
C GLU A 61 2.82 18.25 4.67
N ASN A 62 3.21 17.96 5.91
CA ASN A 62 4.05 18.86 6.70
C ASN A 62 5.45 19.05 6.07
N GLU A 63 6.04 18.00 5.52
CA GLU A 63 7.31 18.07 4.81
C GLU A 63 7.19 18.90 3.53
N PHE A 64 6.11 18.71 2.78
CA PHE A 64 5.82 19.51 1.60
C PHE A 64 5.65 21.00 1.93
N ASN A 65 4.89 21.30 2.97
CA ASN A 65 4.67 22.68 3.41
C ASN A 65 5.94 23.38 3.86
N ARG A 66 6.91 22.65 4.43
CA ARG A 66 8.20 23.21 4.88
C ARG A 66 9.21 23.40 3.75
N ASN A 67 9.32 22.42 2.86
CA ASN A 67 10.44 22.33 1.94
C ASN A 67 10.06 22.62 0.49
N GLY A 68 8.79 22.49 0.12
CA GLY A 68 8.30 22.70 -1.26
C GLY A 68 8.93 21.79 -2.32
N VAL A 69 9.73 20.79 -1.90
CA VAL A 69 10.49 19.93 -2.83
C VAL A 69 9.53 18.99 -3.54
N SER A 70 9.50 19.04 -4.86
CA SER A 70 8.76 18.07 -5.68
C SER A 70 9.43 16.70 -5.59
N GLN A 71 8.60 15.66 -5.45
CA GLN A 71 9.02 14.24 -5.44
C GLN A 71 8.12 13.45 -6.39
N PRO A 72 8.68 12.52 -7.19
CA PRO A 72 7.91 11.81 -8.23
C PRO A 72 6.71 11.01 -7.73
N LEU A 73 6.76 10.55 -6.46
CA LEU A 73 5.73 9.72 -5.83
C LEU A 73 5.07 10.43 -4.63
N ARG A 74 5.14 11.75 -4.58
CA ARG A 74 4.61 12.51 -3.45
C ARG A 74 3.15 12.14 -3.13
N GLY A 75 2.94 11.62 -1.91
CA GLY A 75 1.61 11.25 -1.44
C GLY A 75 0.98 10.06 -2.16
N ILE A 76 1.76 9.30 -2.93
CA ILE A 76 1.26 8.10 -3.60
C ILE A 76 1.38 6.90 -2.68
N PRO A 77 0.25 6.27 -2.30
CA PRO A 77 0.26 5.08 -1.47
C PRO A 77 0.69 3.85 -2.27
N PHE A 78 1.39 2.94 -1.61
CA PHE A 78 1.71 1.64 -2.18
C PHE A 78 1.66 0.52 -1.14
N GLY A 79 1.19 -0.65 -1.56
CA GLY A 79 1.23 -1.89 -0.78
C GLY A 79 2.59 -2.58 -0.95
N VAL A 80 3.10 -3.15 0.14
CA VAL A 80 4.37 -3.87 0.14
C VAL A 80 4.12 -5.36 0.27
N LYS A 81 4.50 -6.14 -0.74
CA LYS A 81 4.43 -7.60 -0.65
C LYS A 81 5.15 -8.09 0.60
N ASP A 82 4.53 -9.01 1.33
CA ASP A 82 4.99 -9.46 2.65
C ASP A 82 6.22 -10.39 2.63
N ILE A 83 7.08 -10.20 1.65
CA ILE A 83 8.44 -10.75 1.55
C ILE A 83 9.51 -9.65 1.69
N PHE A 84 9.13 -8.39 1.47
CA PHE A 84 10.04 -7.26 1.61
C PHE A 84 9.96 -6.70 3.03
N ASN A 85 11.12 -6.49 3.64
CA ASN A 85 11.23 -5.86 4.95
C ASN A 85 10.61 -4.46 4.95
N THR A 86 9.86 -4.18 6.01
CA THR A 86 9.35 -2.85 6.32
C THR A 86 9.64 -2.53 7.78
N LYS A 87 10.03 -1.29 8.05
CA LYS A 87 10.31 -0.83 9.41
C LYS A 87 9.06 -0.73 10.27
N GLU A 88 7.94 -0.31 9.65
CA GLU A 88 6.70 0.04 10.37
C GLU A 88 5.70 -1.12 10.50
N TYR A 89 5.88 -2.19 9.71
CA TYR A 89 4.99 -3.34 9.67
C TYR A 89 5.78 -4.64 9.80
N PRO A 90 5.18 -5.70 10.36
CA PRO A 90 5.78 -7.03 10.36
C PRO A 90 6.09 -7.51 8.93
N THR A 91 7.04 -8.43 8.79
CA THR A 91 7.34 -9.14 7.55
C THR A 91 7.32 -10.64 7.84
N GLN A 92 6.20 -11.27 7.51
CA GLN A 92 5.85 -12.62 7.96
C GLN A 92 6.04 -13.67 6.86
N MET A 93 6.34 -13.25 5.62
CA MET A 93 6.66 -14.10 4.47
C MET A 93 5.57 -15.13 4.14
N GLY A 94 4.31 -14.87 4.55
CA GLY A 94 3.19 -15.79 4.39
C GLY A 94 3.34 -17.08 5.20
N SER A 95 4.23 -17.13 6.20
CA SER A 95 4.54 -18.33 6.99
C SER A 95 4.18 -18.15 8.47
N PRO A 96 3.42 -19.09 9.06
CA PRO A 96 3.12 -19.04 10.50
C PRO A 96 4.36 -19.02 11.40
N THR A 97 5.49 -19.57 10.92
CA THR A 97 6.76 -19.57 11.64
C THR A 97 7.32 -18.15 11.84
N TRP A 98 6.96 -17.22 10.96
CA TRP A 98 7.42 -15.84 10.98
C TRP A 98 6.35 -14.84 11.43
N GLU A 99 5.27 -15.35 11.99
CA GLU A 99 4.19 -14.48 12.48
C GLU A 99 4.71 -13.46 13.51
N GLY A 100 4.38 -12.18 13.29
CA GLY A 100 4.80 -11.06 14.13
C GLY A 100 6.26 -10.63 13.98
N PHE A 101 7.05 -11.26 13.11
CA PHE A 101 8.45 -10.87 12.92
C PHE A 101 8.56 -9.44 12.35
N THR A 102 9.25 -8.58 13.08
CA THR A 102 9.49 -7.19 12.70
C THR A 102 11.00 -6.99 12.46
N PRO A 103 11.43 -6.78 11.21
CA PRO A 103 12.86 -6.70 10.86
C PRO A 103 13.56 -5.42 11.35
N GLY A 104 12.81 -4.37 11.67
CA GLY A 104 13.36 -3.09 12.13
C GLY A 104 14.00 -2.21 11.06
N ASN A 105 14.05 -2.67 9.81
CA ASN A 105 14.59 -1.93 8.67
C ASN A 105 13.73 -2.14 7.43
N ASN A 106 13.84 -1.23 6.46
CA ASN A 106 13.23 -1.41 5.15
C ASN A 106 14.18 -2.16 4.19
N ALA A 107 13.60 -2.87 3.23
CA ALA A 107 14.34 -3.28 2.03
C ALA A 107 14.72 -2.04 1.20
N ARG A 108 15.86 -2.07 0.48
CA ARG A 108 16.35 -0.90 -0.30
C ARG A 108 15.33 -0.33 -1.28
N VAL A 109 14.54 -1.19 -1.91
CA VAL A 109 13.48 -0.75 -2.84
C VAL A 109 12.42 0.07 -2.11
N ILE A 110 12.07 -0.33 -0.88
CA ILE A 110 11.09 0.39 -0.06
C ILE A 110 11.64 1.75 0.38
N ASP A 111 12.90 1.80 0.84
CA ASP A 111 13.56 3.08 1.15
C ASP A 111 13.60 3.99 -0.07
N SER A 112 13.88 3.46 -1.25
CA SER A 112 13.89 4.24 -2.49
C SER A 112 12.50 4.83 -2.82
N LEU A 113 11.43 4.04 -2.68
CA LEU A 113 10.06 4.52 -2.91
C LEU A 113 9.66 5.59 -1.91
N VAL A 114 9.96 5.38 -0.62
CA VAL A 114 9.68 6.36 0.45
C VAL A 114 10.50 7.64 0.25
N PHE A 115 11.78 7.53 -0.10
CA PHE A 115 12.64 8.70 -0.40
C PHE A 115 12.07 9.54 -1.54
N ASN A 116 11.41 8.92 -2.52
CA ASN A 116 10.74 9.61 -3.61
C ASN A 116 9.31 10.08 -3.29
N GLY A 117 8.89 10.02 -2.03
CA GLY A 117 7.62 10.56 -1.54
C GLY A 117 6.47 9.57 -1.48
N GLY A 118 6.73 8.29 -1.76
CA GLY A 118 5.73 7.22 -1.64
C GLY A 118 5.38 6.91 -0.18
N ILE A 119 4.14 6.48 0.06
CA ILE A 119 3.60 6.18 1.39
C ILE A 119 3.26 4.69 1.50
N VAL A 120 3.87 4.00 2.46
CA VAL A 120 3.57 2.58 2.73
C VAL A 120 2.15 2.47 3.33
N ALA A 121 1.26 1.79 2.62
CA ALA A 121 -0.12 1.57 3.03
C ALA A 121 -0.31 0.34 3.93
N GLY A 122 0.62 -0.61 3.85
CA GLY A 122 0.57 -1.87 4.57
C GLY A 122 1.27 -3.00 3.82
N LYS A 123 1.06 -4.23 4.31
CA LYS A 123 1.63 -5.45 3.73
C LYS A 123 0.59 -6.22 2.94
N THR A 124 0.91 -6.59 1.71
CA THR A 124 0.05 -7.39 0.84
C THR A 124 0.43 -8.88 0.89
N VAL A 125 -0.58 -9.74 0.76
CA VAL A 125 -0.42 -11.18 0.88
C VAL A 125 0.59 -11.74 -0.14
N THR A 126 1.41 -12.66 0.32
CA THR A 126 2.35 -13.46 -0.47
C THR A 126 2.05 -14.95 -0.29
N ALA A 127 2.37 -15.79 -1.28
CA ALA A 127 2.53 -17.20 -1.01
C ALA A 127 3.67 -17.43 -0.01
N GLU A 128 3.61 -18.50 0.78
CA GLU A 128 4.64 -18.82 1.74
C GLU A 128 6.02 -18.80 1.10
N PHE A 129 6.94 -18.01 1.67
CA PHE A 129 8.29 -17.73 1.15
C PHE A 129 8.33 -17.34 -0.33
N ALA A 130 7.25 -16.74 -0.84
CA ALA A 130 7.11 -16.34 -2.25
C ALA A 130 7.22 -17.52 -3.25
N VAL A 131 6.87 -18.75 -2.85
CA VAL A 131 6.93 -19.94 -3.70
C VAL A 131 5.55 -20.22 -4.35
N HIS A 132 4.92 -21.36 -4.13
CA HIS A 132 3.73 -21.79 -4.87
C HIS A 132 2.51 -22.10 -4.00
N ALA A 133 2.59 -21.98 -2.68
CA ALA A 133 1.46 -22.24 -1.80
C ALA A 133 0.31 -21.29 -2.12
N LEU A 134 -0.88 -21.83 -2.35
CA LEU A 134 -2.10 -21.03 -2.44
C LEU A 134 -2.42 -20.41 -1.08
N ASN A 135 -3.06 -19.27 -1.10
CA ASN A 135 -3.52 -18.53 0.08
C ASN A 135 -4.99 -18.09 -0.10
N GLU A 136 -5.52 -17.41 0.89
CA GLU A 136 -6.94 -17.03 0.94
C GLU A 136 -7.30 -15.86 0.02
N THR A 137 -6.33 -15.23 -0.65
CA THR A 137 -6.59 -14.09 -1.53
C THR A 137 -7.43 -14.51 -2.72
N LEU A 138 -8.53 -13.79 -2.93
CA LEU A 138 -9.47 -14.02 -4.02
C LEU A 138 -9.25 -13.06 -5.18
N ASN A 139 -9.53 -13.51 -6.39
CA ASN A 139 -9.50 -12.66 -7.57
C ASN A 139 -10.68 -11.69 -7.57
N PRO A 140 -10.45 -10.36 -7.56
CA PRO A 140 -11.53 -9.39 -7.49
C PRO A 140 -12.47 -9.38 -8.71
N HIS A 141 -12.03 -9.94 -9.84
CA HIS A 141 -12.87 -10.08 -11.05
C HIS A 141 -13.68 -11.36 -11.08
N ASP A 142 -13.23 -12.40 -10.38
CA ASP A 142 -13.91 -13.69 -10.26
C ASP A 142 -13.44 -14.41 -8.99
N VAL A 143 -14.23 -14.30 -7.92
CA VAL A 143 -13.92 -14.86 -6.59
C VAL A 143 -13.81 -16.40 -6.57
N THR A 144 -14.19 -17.08 -7.64
CA THR A 144 -14.00 -18.53 -7.78
C THR A 144 -12.60 -18.91 -8.27
N ARG A 145 -11.76 -17.91 -8.59
CA ARG A 145 -10.42 -18.08 -9.13
C ARG A 145 -9.37 -17.46 -8.21
N THR A 146 -8.17 -18.02 -8.26
CA THR A 146 -7.00 -17.39 -7.63
C THR A 146 -6.54 -16.17 -8.45
N PRO A 147 -6.02 -15.11 -7.80
CA PRO A 147 -5.37 -13.99 -8.51
C PRO A 147 -3.91 -14.28 -8.89
N GLY A 148 -3.48 -15.51 -8.78
CA GLY A 148 -2.10 -15.97 -8.93
C GLY A 148 -1.54 -16.52 -7.62
N THR A 149 -0.24 -16.72 -7.54
CA THR A 149 0.39 -17.32 -6.36
C THR A 149 1.21 -16.34 -5.55
N SER A 150 2.46 -16.11 -5.98
CA SER A 150 3.47 -15.44 -5.16
C SER A 150 3.11 -14.01 -4.75
N SER A 151 2.48 -13.20 -5.63
CA SER A 151 2.10 -11.81 -5.35
C SER A 151 0.58 -11.60 -5.39
N SER A 152 -0.19 -12.59 -4.94
CA SER A 152 -1.65 -12.60 -4.98
C SER A 152 -2.28 -11.33 -4.40
N GLY A 153 -1.87 -10.94 -3.19
CA GLY A 153 -2.39 -9.75 -2.54
C GLY A 153 -2.09 -8.46 -3.31
N SER A 154 -0.88 -8.31 -3.85
CA SER A 154 -0.54 -7.13 -4.65
C SER A 154 -1.35 -7.07 -5.95
N ALA A 155 -1.55 -8.20 -6.61
CA ALA A 155 -2.38 -8.29 -7.82
C ALA A 155 -3.84 -7.91 -7.51
N ALA A 156 -4.42 -8.49 -6.45
CA ALA A 156 -5.78 -8.21 -6.04
C ALA A 156 -5.99 -6.75 -5.60
N ALA A 157 -5.04 -6.17 -4.88
CA ALA A 157 -5.11 -4.78 -4.42
C ALA A 157 -5.07 -3.77 -5.58
N VAL A 158 -4.31 -4.05 -6.66
CA VAL A 158 -4.19 -3.14 -7.82
C VAL A 158 -5.36 -3.29 -8.81
N ALA A 159 -6.01 -4.46 -8.86
CA ALA A 159 -7.08 -4.75 -9.80
C ALA A 159 -8.43 -4.09 -9.46
N ARG A 160 -8.48 -3.20 -8.44
CA ARG A 160 -9.70 -2.54 -7.91
C ARG A 160 -9.69 -1.04 -8.14
#